data_0f2dd4b5973f049e17abc6a545e9fe1c
#
_entry.id   0f2dd4b5973f049e17abc6a545e9fe1c
#
_cell.length_a   1.000
_cell.length_b   1.000
_cell.length_c   1.000
_cell.angle_alpha   90.00
_cell.angle_beta   90.00
_cell.angle_gamma   90.00
#
_symmetry.space_group_name_H-M   'P 1'
#
loop_
_entity.id
_entity.type
_entity.pdbx_description
1 polymer ?
#
loop_
_entity_poly.entity_id
_entity_poly.type
_entity_poly.pdbx_seq_one_letter_code
_entity_poly.pdbx_strand_id
1 'polypeptide(L)'
;MNSHRTWLRVAILSAIFATNANAQTEIDKLRSCLTIEDGSKERLNCYDGIIPPNPKPKPPVAKAVADCKFLKEEDERLGCFNRFLVQPAATPKAARKVAPKAQPAK
;
A
#
# COMPACT_ATOMS: atom_id res chain seq x y z
N MET A 1 -16.06 -15.61 -54.06
CA MET A 1 -17.34 -15.34 -53.43
C MET A 1 -17.43 -15.80 -51.98
N ASN A 2 -16.50 -15.52 -51.17
CA ASN A 2 -16.66 -15.74 -49.71
C ASN A 2 -15.74 -14.81 -48.96
N SER A 3 -15.96 -13.51 -49.14
CA SER A 3 -15.13 -12.48 -48.54
C SER A 3 -15.70 -11.90 -47.27
N HIS A 4 -16.78 -12.48 -46.74
CA HIS A 4 -17.49 -11.91 -45.61
C HIS A 4 -17.30 -12.68 -44.30
N ARG A 5 -16.41 -13.65 -44.24
CA ARG A 5 -16.25 -14.47 -43.04
C ARG A 5 -14.99 -14.18 -42.22
N THR A 6 -14.17 -13.26 -42.65
CA THR A 6 -12.88 -13.00 -41.97
C THR A 6 -12.87 -11.75 -41.10
N TRP A 7 -13.96 -11.00 -41.03
CA TRP A 7 -14.00 -9.73 -40.30
C TRP A 7 -14.57 -9.85 -38.87
N LEU A 8 -14.93 -11.05 -38.45
CA LEU A 8 -15.62 -11.25 -37.17
C LEU A 8 -14.73 -11.82 -36.05
N ARG A 9 -13.43 -11.85 -36.22
CA ARG A 9 -12.54 -12.46 -35.22
C ARG A 9 -11.51 -11.53 -34.60
N VAL A 10 -11.59 -10.23 -34.82
CA VAL A 10 -10.58 -9.30 -34.31
C VAL A 10 -11.13 -8.36 -33.21
N ALA A 11 -12.32 -8.54 -32.74
CA ALA A 11 -12.96 -7.61 -31.84
C ALA A 11 -13.07 -8.09 -30.37
N ILE A 12 -12.25 -9.04 -29.93
CA ILE A 12 -12.32 -9.49 -28.53
C ILE A 12 -10.92 -9.59 -27.94
N LEU A 13 -10.20 -8.49 -27.89
CA LEU A 13 -8.93 -8.46 -27.14
C LEU A 13 -8.60 -7.06 -26.61
N SER A 14 -9.60 -6.31 -26.20
CA SER A 14 -9.32 -4.96 -25.69
C SER A 14 -10.15 -4.64 -24.43
N ALA A 15 -10.15 -5.52 -23.44
CA ALA A 15 -10.89 -5.22 -22.23
C ALA A 15 -10.28 -5.85 -20.97
N ILE A 16 -8.96 -5.78 -20.79
CA ILE A 16 -8.40 -6.20 -19.49
C ILE A 16 -7.21 -5.31 -19.12
N PHE A 17 -7.42 -4.01 -19.00
CA PHE A 17 -6.42 -3.15 -18.36
C PHE A 17 -7.09 -1.97 -17.63
N ALA A 18 -8.00 -2.24 -16.74
CA ALA A 18 -8.63 -1.16 -16.00
C ALA A 18 -8.88 -1.52 -14.54
N THR A 19 -7.82 -1.84 -13.79
CA THR A 19 -8.08 -2.17 -12.39
C THR A 19 -7.09 -1.65 -11.35
N ASN A 20 -6.03 -0.96 -11.76
CA ASN A 20 -5.04 -0.54 -10.77
C ASN A 20 -4.99 0.96 -10.49
N ALA A 21 -5.82 1.75 -11.14
CA ALA A 21 -5.81 3.21 -10.96
C ALA A 21 -6.19 3.62 -9.53
N ASN A 22 -7.13 2.92 -8.91
CA ASN A 22 -7.60 3.25 -7.57
C ASN A 22 -6.53 2.97 -6.50
N ALA A 23 -5.84 1.83 -6.62
CA ALA A 23 -4.80 1.49 -5.66
C ALA A 23 -3.62 2.46 -5.74
N GLN A 24 -3.25 2.87 -6.95
CA GLN A 24 -2.16 3.84 -7.13
C GLN A 24 -2.53 5.20 -6.51
N THR A 25 -3.75 5.65 -6.73
CA THR A 25 -4.24 6.90 -6.15
C THR A 25 -4.25 6.86 -4.63
N GLU A 26 -4.62 5.74 -4.05
CA GLU A 26 -4.63 5.56 -2.60
C GLU A 26 -3.21 5.61 -2.04
N ILE A 27 -2.27 4.96 -2.70
CA ILE A 27 -0.87 5.00 -2.28
C ILE A 27 -0.31 6.42 -2.37
N ASP A 28 -0.65 7.17 -3.41
CA ASP A 28 -0.21 8.54 -3.55
C ASP A 28 -0.75 9.43 -2.43
N LYS A 29 -1.98 9.21 -2.03
CA LYS A 29 -2.57 9.91 -0.87
C LYS A 29 -1.83 9.55 0.42
N LEU A 30 -1.55 8.27 0.62
CA LEU A 30 -0.80 7.83 1.79
C LEU A 30 0.59 8.45 1.83
N ARG A 31 1.26 8.54 0.67
CA ARG A 31 2.57 9.18 0.59
C ARG A 31 2.54 10.65 0.96
N SER A 32 1.45 11.34 0.71
CA SER A 32 1.33 12.73 1.12
C SER A 32 1.39 12.89 2.65
N CYS A 33 1.02 11.86 3.39
CA CYS A 33 1.14 11.86 4.85
C CYS A 33 2.59 11.88 5.33
N LEU A 34 3.54 11.54 4.47
CA LEU A 34 4.97 11.54 4.83
C LEU A 34 5.51 12.94 5.08
N THR A 35 4.80 13.98 4.69
CA THR A 35 5.18 15.35 5.00
C THR A 35 4.96 15.69 6.47
N ILE A 36 4.14 14.91 7.16
CA ILE A 36 3.91 15.07 8.60
C ILE A 36 5.07 14.41 9.35
N GLU A 37 5.40 14.97 10.52
CA GLU A 37 6.52 14.48 11.31
C GLU A 37 6.45 12.97 11.56
N ASP A 38 7.59 12.31 11.35
CA ASP A 38 7.70 10.88 11.54
C ASP A 38 7.48 10.51 13.01
N GLY A 39 6.80 9.38 13.23
CA GLY A 39 6.51 8.91 14.57
C GLY A 39 5.40 9.66 15.27
N SER A 40 4.78 10.63 14.61
CA SER A 40 3.72 11.42 15.21
C SER A 40 2.35 10.76 15.08
N LYS A 41 1.47 11.08 16.03
CA LYS A 41 0.09 10.63 15.96
C LYS A 41 -0.64 11.25 14.77
N GLU A 42 -0.26 12.46 14.41
CA GLU A 42 -0.83 13.18 13.28
C GLU A 42 -0.59 12.43 11.97
N ARG A 43 0.61 11.87 11.79
CA ARG A 43 0.90 11.05 10.62
C ARG A 43 0.03 9.80 10.62
N LEU A 44 -0.13 9.13 11.76
CA LEU A 44 -1.00 7.96 11.85
C LEU A 44 -2.45 8.33 11.53
N ASN A 45 -2.94 9.42 12.08
CA ASN A 45 -4.29 9.90 11.81
C ASN A 45 -4.50 10.17 10.32
N CYS A 46 -3.48 10.67 9.64
CA CYS A 46 -3.51 10.88 8.20
C CYS A 46 -3.70 9.55 7.46
N TYR A 47 -2.93 8.54 7.83
CA TYR A 47 -3.06 7.20 7.24
C TYR A 47 -4.42 6.58 7.54
N ASP A 48 -4.86 6.65 8.80
CA ASP A 48 -6.13 6.09 9.24
C ASP A 48 -7.33 6.79 8.57
N GLY A 49 -7.16 8.03 8.17
CA GLY A 49 -8.17 8.76 7.42
C GLY A 49 -8.33 8.24 5.99
N ILE A 50 -7.27 7.64 5.44
CA ILE A 50 -7.29 7.09 4.08
C ILE A 50 -7.66 5.61 4.11
N ILE A 51 -7.02 4.85 4.98
CA ILE A 51 -7.31 3.44 5.21
C ILE A 51 -7.75 3.26 6.67
N PRO A 52 -9.05 3.29 6.93
CA PRO A 52 -9.57 3.20 8.30
C PRO A 52 -9.12 1.93 9.01
N PRO A 53 -8.74 2.03 10.29
CA PRO A 53 -8.30 0.86 11.04
C PRO A 53 -9.44 -0.15 11.21
N ASN A 54 -9.08 -1.42 11.11
CA ASN A 54 -9.99 -2.54 11.31
C ASN A 54 -9.25 -3.65 12.04
N PRO A 55 -8.93 -3.42 13.32
CA PRO A 55 -8.07 -4.33 14.07
C PRO A 55 -8.67 -5.73 14.20
N LYS A 56 -7.79 -6.72 14.12
CA LYS A 56 -8.15 -8.12 14.30
C LYS A 56 -7.39 -8.71 15.48
N PRO A 57 -7.97 -9.65 16.23
CA PRO A 57 -7.28 -10.28 17.36
C PRO A 57 -5.96 -10.93 16.98
N LYS A 58 -5.91 -11.55 15.80
CA LYS A 58 -4.71 -12.16 15.25
C LYS A 58 -4.50 -11.62 13.85
N PRO A 59 -3.89 -10.44 13.71
CA PRO A 59 -3.69 -9.86 12.40
C PRO A 59 -2.72 -10.70 11.57
N PRO A 60 -2.98 -10.84 10.28
CA PRO A 60 -2.04 -11.50 9.39
C PRO A 60 -0.79 -10.66 9.23
N VAL A 61 0.32 -11.30 8.83
CA VAL A 61 1.51 -10.56 8.46
C VAL A 61 1.17 -9.69 7.25
N ALA A 62 1.45 -8.39 7.37
CA ALA A 62 1.13 -7.44 6.31
C ALA A 62 1.98 -7.70 5.07
N LYS A 63 1.34 -7.94 3.95
CA LYS A 63 1.97 -8.13 2.64
C LYS A 63 1.81 -6.91 1.75
N ALA A 64 0.86 -6.06 2.08
CA ALA A 64 0.60 -4.83 1.35
C ALA A 64 0.24 -3.74 2.36
N VAL A 65 0.34 -2.48 1.93
CA VAL A 65 0.06 -1.35 2.80
C VAL A 65 -1.36 -1.41 3.40
N ALA A 66 -2.32 -1.90 2.64
CA ALA A 66 -3.70 -2.02 3.11
C ALA A 66 -3.87 -2.99 4.28
N ASP A 67 -2.95 -3.92 4.45
CA ASP A 67 -3.02 -4.89 5.54
C ASP A 67 -2.67 -4.26 6.90
N CYS A 68 -2.03 -3.10 6.89
CA CYS A 68 -1.68 -2.40 8.13
C CYS A 68 -2.91 -2.05 8.98
N LYS A 69 -4.06 -1.92 8.35
CA LYS A 69 -5.31 -1.61 9.06
C LYS A 69 -5.72 -2.65 10.09
N PHE A 70 -5.20 -3.88 9.96
CA PHE A 70 -5.56 -4.98 10.86
C PHE A 70 -4.81 -4.94 12.18
N LEU A 71 -3.75 -4.14 12.28
CA LEU A 71 -2.99 -3.99 13.50
C LEU A 71 -3.75 -3.14 14.51
N LYS A 72 -3.80 -3.61 15.74
CA LYS A 72 -4.53 -2.94 16.81
C LYS A 72 -3.74 -1.79 17.40
N GLU A 73 -2.46 -2.04 17.70
CA GLU A 73 -1.62 -1.05 18.34
C GLU A 73 -1.26 0.08 17.38
N GLU A 74 -1.43 1.31 17.83
CA GLU A 74 -1.19 2.50 17.01
C GLU A 74 0.25 2.57 16.49
N ASP A 75 1.22 2.31 17.39
CA ASP A 75 2.63 2.35 17.02
C ASP A 75 2.98 1.30 15.98
N GLU A 76 2.43 0.10 16.13
CA GLU A 76 2.65 -0.96 15.15
C GLU A 76 2.03 -0.62 13.81
N ARG A 77 0.83 -0.04 13.84
CA ARG A 77 0.14 0.36 12.62
C ARG A 77 0.90 1.47 11.91
N LEU A 78 1.35 2.48 12.65
CA LEU A 78 2.17 3.55 12.09
C LEU A 78 3.45 3.01 11.47
N GLY A 79 4.16 2.15 12.20
CA GLY A 79 5.38 1.51 11.70
C GLY A 79 5.13 0.69 10.46
N CYS A 80 3.99 0.00 10.40
CA CYS A 80 3.59 -0.79 9.25
C CYS A 80 3.43 0.09 8.01
N PHE A 81 2.64 1.16 8.11
CA PHE A 81 2.45 2.10 7.01
C PHE A 81 3.78 2.71 6.56
N ASN A 82 4.58 3.19 7.50
CA ASN A 82 5.87 3.79 7.16
C ASN A 82 6.77 2.82 6.41
N ARG A 83 6.77 1.55 6.81
CA ARG A 83 7.60 0.54 6.16
C ARG A 83 7.26 0.38 4.68
N PHE A 84 5.99 0.41 4.34
CA PHE A 84 5.57 0.26 2.95
C PHE A 84 5.71 1.54 2.13
N LEU A 85 5.63 2.69 2.76
CA LEU A 85 5.59 3.97 2.06
C LEU A 85 6.95 4.66 1.97
N VAL A 86 7.75 4.59 3.02
CA VAL A 86 9.06 5.22 3.06
C VAL A 86 10.07 4.44 2.24
N GLN A 87 9.96 3.11 2.23
CA GLN A 87 10.87 2.30 1.48
C GLN A 87 10.37 2.11 0.05
N PRO A 88 11.14 2.54 -0.92
CA PRO A 88 10.85 2.19 -2.30
C PRO A 88 10.82 0.66 -2.38
N ALA A 89 10.16 0.10 -3.36
CA ALA A 89 10.01 -1.34 -3.53
C ALA A 89 11.34 -2.09 -3.34
N ALA A 90 12.15 -1.63 -2.43
CA ALA A 90 13.43 -2.16 -2.05
C ALA A 90 13.29 -3.52 -1.42
N THR A 91 14.36 -4.25 -1.45
CA THR A 91 14.39 -5.59 -0.92
C THR A 91 14.00 -5.60 0.55
N PRO A 92 13.17 -6.56 0.98
CA PRO A 92 12.79 -6.66 2.38
C PRO A 92 13.98 -6.79 3.34
N LYS A 93 15.09 -7.30 2.86
CA LYS A 93 16.30 -7.43 3.66
C LYS A 93 16.88 -6.09 4.06
N ALA A 94 16.95 -5.16 3.12
CA ALA A 94 17.44 -3.82 3.40
C ALA A 94 16.54 -3.11 4.42
N ALA A 95 15.25 -3.28 4.29
CA ALA A 95 14.28 -2.74 5.21
C ALA A 95 14.52 -3.22 6.63
N ARG A 96 14.78 -4.49 6.77
CA ARG A 96 14.97 -5.10 8.08
C ARG A 96 16.22 -4.60 8.79
N LYS A 97 17.27 -4.34 8.05
CA LYS A 97 18.51 -3.84 8.63
C LYS A 97 18.41 -2.40 9.11
N VAL A 98 17.66 -1.60 8.38
CA VAL A 98 17.54 -0.18 8.70
C VAL A 98 16.61 0.06 9.89
N ALA A 99 15.50 -0.66 9.93
CA ALA A 99 14.50 -0.45 10.96
C ALA A 99 15.02 -0.58 12.40
N PRO A 100 15.78 -1.63 12.75
CA PRO A 100 16.27 -1.75 14.13
C PRO A 100 17.24 -0.66 14.54
N LYS A 101 17.95 -0.08 13.59
CA LYS A 101 18.90 0.98 13.91
C LYS A 101 18.24 2.32 14.14
N ALA A 102 17.13 2.57 13.48
CA ALA A 102 16.42 3.81 13.65
C ALA A 102 15.76 3.91 15.01
N GLN A 103 15.37 2.80 15.57
CA GLN A 103 14.65 2.77 16.84
C GLN A 103 15.49 3.14 18.04
N PRO A 104 16.68 2.60 18.21
CA PRO A 104 17.48 2.92 19.40
C PRO A 104 17.97 4.34 19.45
N ALA A 105 17.89 5.06 18.36
CA ALA A 105 18.35 6.43 18.31
C ALA A 105 17.53 7.39 19.16
N LYS A 106 16.50 6.91 19.72
CA LYS A 106 15.71 7.67 20.66
C LYS A 106 16.32 7.57 22.03
#